data_de5fc35417a8f93f95b0552041967ab8
#
_entry.id   de5fc35417a8f93f95b0552041967ab8
#
_cell.length_a   1.000
_cell.length_b   1.000
_cell.length_c   1.000
_cell.angle_alpha   90.00
_cell.angle_beta   90.00
_cell.angle_gamma   90.00
#
_symmetry.space_group_name_H-M   'P 1'
#
loop_
_entity.id
_entity.type
_entity.pdbx_description
1 polymer ?
#
loop_
_entity_poly.entity_id
_entity_poly.type
_entity_poly.pdbx_seq_one_letter_code
_entity_poly.pdbx_strand_id
1 'polypeptide(L)'
;IGCYAVTDRVVDEIWAFVAGALDNGQARIPVHAFPFRMTERNMRRRSGDKWAPFWDNLKTGHDLFAQEGVPPKVSVCEGRYVFEPGEASTVDSAVEERCPKEVAGRTPL
;
A
#
# COMPACT_ATOMS: atom_id res chain seq x y z
N ILE A 1 5.07 18.99 2.59
CA ILE A 1 4.10 19.42 1.58
C ILE A 1 3.27 18.25 1.06
N GLY A 2 3.83 17.08 0.80
CA GLY A 2 3.05 15.87 0.54
C GLY A 2 2.33 15.80 -0.80
N CYS A 3 2.84 16.46 -1.81
CA CYS A 3 2.28 16.42 -3.16
C CYS A 3 3.13 15.55 -4.08
N TYR A 4 2.47 14.85 -5.00
CA TYR A 4 3.10 14.13 -6.09
C TYR A 4 2.72 14.79 -7.41
N ALA A 5 3.67 14.88 -8.31
CA ALA A 5 3.45 15.48 -9.62
C ALA A 5 3.69 14.45 -10.73
N VAL A 6 2.85 14.50 -11.73
CA VAL A 6 2.95 13.65 -12.91
C VAL A 6 2.81 14.55 -14.16
N THR A 7 3.07 13.99 -15.33
CA THR A 7 2.87 14.73 -16.59
C THR A 7 1.37 14.98 -16.85
N ASP A 8 1.05 15.96 -17.69
CA ASP A 8 -0.34 16.26 -18.06
C ASP A 8 -1.05 15.04 -18.67
N ARG A 9 -0.34 14.30 -19.51
CA ARG A 9 -0.89 13.06 -20.10
C ARG A 9 -1.23 12.04 -19.04
N VAL A 10 -0.35 11.84 -18.07
CA VAL A 10 -0.56 10.85 -17.00
C VAL A 10 -1.67 11.28 -16.06
N VAL A 11 -1.75 12.56 -15.71
CA VAL A 11 -2.82 13.04 -14.83
C VAL A 11 -4.20 12.90 -15.49
N ASP A 12 -4.29 13.08 -16.80
CA ASP A 12 -5.54 12.85 -17.53
C ASP A 12 -5.98 11.40 -17.46
N GLU A 13 -5.05 10.46 -17.60
CA GLU A 13 -5.34 9.04 -17.46
C GLU A 13 -5.79 8.68 -16.04
N ILE A 14 -5.06 9.17 -15.03
CA ILE A 14 -5.42 8.95 -13.61
C ILE A 14 -6.80 9.52 -13.33
N TRP A 15 -7.08 10.73 -13.81
CA TRP A 15 -8.38 11.38 -13.60
C TRP A 15 -9.52 10.56 -14.17
N ALA A 16 -9.34 10.01 -15.37
CA ALA A 16 -10.35 9.18 -16.02
C ALA A 16 -10.70 7.95 -15.17
N PHE A 17 -9.70 7.27 -14.63
CA PHE A 17 -9.91 6.11 -13.75
C PHE A 17 -10.55 6.50 -12.42
N VAL A 18 -10.09 7.57 -11.80
CA VAL A 18 -10.61 8.04 -10.51
C VAL A 18 -12.07 8.47 -10.66
N ALA A 19 -12.37 9.30 -11.67
CA ALA A 19 -13.73 9.76 -11.92
C ALA A 19 -14.66 8.58 -12.23
N GLY A 20 -14.20 7.63 -13.04
CA GLY A 20 -14.98 6.43 -13.35
C GLY A 20 -15.26 5.58 -12.12
N ALA A 21 -14.27 5.39 -11.26
CA ALA A 21 -14.44 4.62 -10.03
C ALA A 21 -15.47 5.28 -9.09
N LEU A 22 -15.35 6.60 -8.90
CA LEU A 22 -16.29 7.35 -8.05
C LEU A 22 -17.72 7.33 -8.62
N ASP A 23 -17.84 7.48 -9.93
CA ASP A 23 -19.15 7.43 -10.61
C ASP A 23 -19.81 6.06 -10.49
N ASN A 24 -19.01 5.01 -10.35
CA ASN A 24 -19.50 3.64 -10.19
C ASN A 24 -19.64 3.21 -8.72
N GLY A 25 -19.60 4.14 -7.80
CA GLY A 25 -19.92 3.92 -6.39
C GLY A 25 -18.73 3.64 -5.46
N GLN A 26 -17.50 3.68 -5.96
CA GLN A 26 -16.34 3.57 -5.10
C GLN A 26 -16.20 4.86 -4.27
N ALA A 27 -16.05 4.74 -2.96
CA ALA A 27 -16.02 5.89 -2.05
C ALA A 27 -14.60 6.46 -1.86
N ARG A 28 -13.59 5.63 -1.98
CA ARG A 28 -12.18 5.99 -1.75
C ARG A 28 -11.28 5.38 -2.80
N ILE A 29 -10.19 6.06 -3.07
CA ILE A 29 -9.17 5.59 -4.01
C ILE A 29 -7.90 5.28 -3.20
N PRO A 30 -7.46 4.01 -3.14
CA PRO A 30 -6.19 3.70 -2.50
C PRO A 30 -5.03 4.34 -3.27
N VAL A 31 -4.12 4.97 -2.55
CA VAL A 31 -2.89 5.52 -3.12
C VAL A 31 -1.70 4.87 -2.44
N HIS A 32 -0.89 4.19 -3.22
CA HIS A 32 0.33 3.56 -2.73
C HIS A 32 1.53 4.28 -3.32
N ALA A 33 2.38 4.82 -2.46
CA ALA A 33 3.59 5.52 -2.88
C ALA A 33 4.82 4.75 -2.42
N PHE A 34 5.68 4.39 -3.37
CA PHE A 34 6.88 3.62 -3.09
C PHE A 34 8.12 4.44 -3.48
N PRO A 35 9.22 4.33 -2.72
CA PRO A 35 10.41 5.15 -2.94
C PRO A 35 11.19 4.77 -4.21
N PHE A 36 11.05 3.53 -4.64
CA PHE A 36 11.71 2.97 -5.83
C PHE A 36 11.02 1.67 -6.23
N ARG A 37 11.41 1.10 -7.35
CA ARG A 37 10.92 -0.25 -7.72
C ARG A 37 11.43 -1.26 -6.72
N MET A 38 10.52 -1.86 -5.95
CA MET A 38 10.87 -2.70 -4.79
C MET A 38 11.15 -4.15 -5.21
N THR A 39 12.10 -4.33 -6.10
CA THR A 39 12.64 -5.65 -6.44
C THR A 39 13.62 -6.10 -5.35
N GLU A 40 13.84 -7.42 -5.27
CA GLU A 40 14.84 -7.97 -4.33
C GLU A 40 16.22 -7.33 -4.53
N ARG A 41 16.62 -7.13 -5.77
CA ARG A 41 17.88 -6.48 -6.10
C ARG A 41 17.96 -5.05 -5.56
N ASN A 42 16.93 -4.25 -5.78
CA ASN A 42 16.90 -2.86 -5.33
C ASN A 42 16.84 -2.78 -3.80
N MET A 43 16.10 -3.68 -3.17
CA MET A 43 16.07 -3.74 -1.71
C MET A 43 17.47 -4.01 -1.12
N ARG A 44 18.22 -4.96 -1.71
CA ARG A 44 19.59 -5.25 -1.27
C ARG A 44 20.51 -4.05 -1.48
N ARG A 45 20.41 -3.37 -2.62
CA ARG A 45 21.23 -2.19 -2.91
C ARG A 45 21.03 -1.06 -1.93
N ARG A 46 19.86 -0.99 -1.31
CA ARG A 46 19.48 0.10 -0.39
C ARG A 46 19.41 -0.35 1.08
N SER A 47 19.91 -1.54 1.37
CA SER A 47 19.81 -2.12 2.71
C SER A 47 20.60 -1.37 3.78
N GLY A 48 21.60 -0.58 3.39
CA GLY A 48 22.37 0.24 4.33
C GLY A 48 21.79 1.63 4.59
N ASP A 49 20.67 1.98 3.99
CA ASP A 49 20.05 3.28 4.17
C ASP A 49 19.32 3.34 5.52
N LYS A 50 19.28 4.55 6.11
CA LYS A 50 18.58 4.76 7.37
C LYS A 50 17.09 4.45 7.30
N TRP A 51 16.49 4.52 6.12
CA TRP A 51 15.08 4.24 5.89
C TRP A 51 14.79 2.79 5.53
N ALA A 52 15.83 1.93 5.47
CA ALA A 52 15.67 0.53 5.10
C ALA A 52 14.60 -0.21 5.92
N PRO A 53 14.50 -0.06 7.24
CA PRO A 53 13.43 -0.70 8.02
C PRO A 53 12.03 -0.28 7.59
N PHE A 54 11.85 1.00 7.25
CA PHE A 54 10.59 1.51 6.75
C PHE A 54 10.28 0.94 5.36
N TRP A 55 11.29 0.86 4.49
CA TRP A 55 11.13 0.29 3.16
C TRP A 55 10.82 -1.21 3.21
N ASP A 56 11.41 -1.95 4.15
CA ASP A 56 11.05 -3.35 4.38
C ASP A 56 9.58 -3.50 4.77
N ASN A 57 9.08 -2.59 5.57
CA ASN A 57 7.67 -2.56 5.95
C ASN A 57 6.78 -2.29 4.72
N LEU A 58 7.14 -1.30 3.89
CA LEU A 58 6.40 -1.02 2.65
C LEU A 58 6.43 -2.20 1.68
N LYS A 59 7.55 -2.90 1.59
CA LYS A 59 7.74 -4.05 0.70
C LYS A 59 6.72 -5.14 0.97
N THR A 60 6.37 -5.38 2.22
CA THR A 60 5.34 -6.35 2.59
C THR A 60 4.01 -6.07 1.88
N GLY A 61 3.58 -4.81 1.92
CA GLY A 61 2.35 -4.41 1.22
C GLY A 61 2.47 -4.45 -0.30
N HIS A 62 3.62 -4.02 -0.81
CA HIS A 62 3.92 -4.08 -2.23
C HIS A 62 3.79 -5.51 -2.78
N ASP A 63 4.43 -6.45 -2.10
CA ASP A 63 4.47 -7.84 -2.53
C ASP A 63 3.08 -8.50 -2.41
N LEU A 64 2.35 -8.17 -1.36
CA LEU A 64 1.00 -8.68 -1.17
C LEU A 64 0.08 -8.22 -2.31
N PHE A 65 0.16 -6.94 -2.69
CA PHE A 65 -0.58 -6.42 -3.84
C PHE A 65 -0.19 -7.14 -5.13
N ALA A 66 1.11 -7.30 -5.36
CA ALA A 66 1.60 -7.95 -6.57
C ALA A 66 1.14 -9.41 -6.67
N GLN A 67 1.07 -10.09 -5.55
CA GLN A 67 0.66 -11.49 -5.47
C GLN A 67 -0.86 -11.64 -5.64
N GLU A 68 -1.64 -10.82 -4.96
CA GLU A 68 -3.10 -10.97 -4.90
C GLU A 68 -3.83 -10.23 -6.02
N GLY A 69 -3.22 -9.21 -6.62
CA GLY A 69 -3.86 -8.40 -7.64
C GLY A 69 -4.93 -7.45 -7.12
N VAL A 70 -5.11 -7.39 -5.82
CA VAL A 70 -6.06 -6.50 -5.13
C VAL A 70 -5.30 -5.71 -4.07
N PRO A 71 -5.56 -4.40 -3.92
CA PRO A 71 -4.89 -3.61 -2.89
C PRO A 71 -5.10 -4.22 -1.51
N PRO A 72 -4.04 -4.38 -0.70
CA PRO A 72 -4.18 -4.93 0.63
C PRO A 72 -4.95 -3.97 1.53
N LYS A 73 -5.57 -4.52 2.56
CA LYS A 73 -6.10 -3.72 3.66
C LYS A 73 -4.93 -3.24 4.50
N VAL A 74 -4.86 -1.95 4.77
CA VAL A 74 -3.75 -1.32 5.49
C VAL A 74 -4.24 -0.77 6.81
N SER A 75 -3.50 -1.04 7.86
CA SER A 75 -3.68 -0.47 9.18
C SER A 75 -2.36 0.10 9.68
N VAL A 76 -2.41 0.95 10.67
CA VAL A 76 -1.22 1.43 11.37
C VAL A 76 -1.26 0.89 12.79
N CYS A 77 -0.22 0.19 13.19
CA CYS A 77 -0.08 -0.36 14.54
C CYS A 77 1.32 -0.02 15.06
N GLU A 78 1.37 0.69 16.18
CA GLU A 78 2.63 1.07 16.82
C GLU A 78 3.62 1.77 15.85
N GLY A 79 3.10 2.66 15.03
CA GLY A 79 3.90 3.43 14.09
C GLY A 79 4.37 2.67 12.85
N ARG A 80 3.84 1.49 12.60
CA ARG A 80 4.17 0.67 11.44
C ARG A 80 2.92 0.31 10.66
N TYR A 81 3.07 0.16 9.35
CA TYR A 81 1.98 -0.38 8.54
C TYR A 81 1.81 -1.87 8.78
N VAL A 82 0.57 -2.29 8.87
CA VAL A 82 0.18 -3.70 8.89
C VAL A 82 -0.67 -3.96 7.66
N PHE A 83 -0.31 -4.99 6.91
CA PHE A 83 -0.97 -5.34 5.66
C PHE A 83 -1.68 -6.67 5.80
N GLU A 84 -2.94 -6.68 5.43
CA GLU A 84 -3.77 -7.89 5.38
C GLU A 84 -4.25 -8.09 3.95
N PRO A 85 -4.51 -9.33 3.50
CA PRO A 85 -5.08 -9.55 2.17
C PRO A 85 -6.33 -8.71 1.96
N GLY A 86 -6.39 -8.03 0.81
CA GLY A 86 -7.54 -7.21 0.45
C GLY A 86 -8.60 -8.01 -0.29
N GLU A 87 -9.78 -7.46 -0.29
CA GLU A 87 -10.91 -7.95 -1.07
C GLU A 87 -11.52 -6.75 -1.80
N ALA A 88 -12.41 -7.00 -2.76
CA ALA A 88 -13.12 -5.92 -3.43
C ALA A 88 -13.85 -5.00 -2.45
N SER A 89 -14.38 -5.55 -1.37
CA SER A 89 -15.05 -4.80 -0.31
C SER A 89 -14.12 -3.95 0.56
N THR A 90 -12.82 -4.26 0.60
CA THR A 90 -11.85 -3.52 1.43
C THR A 90 -11.17 -2.39 0.68
N VAL A 91 -11.35 -2.28 -0.63
CA VAL A 91 -10.77 -1.19 -1.44
C VAL A 91 -11.22 0.17 -0.94
N ASP A 92 -12.44 0.26 -0.45
CA ASP A 92 -13.01 1.50 0.10
C ASP A 92 -12.66 1.75 1.57
N SER A 93 -11.91 0.86 2.21
CA SER A 93 -11.57 1.01 3.62
C SER A 93 -10.55 2.10 3.84
N ALA A 94 -10.80 2.96 4.82
CA ALA A 94 -9.80 3.92 5.27
C ALA A 94 -8.64 3.20 5.97
N VAL A 95 -7.47 3.82 5.96
CA VAL A 95 -6.35 3.37 6.80
C VAL A 95 -6.69 3.72 8.24
N GLU A 96 -6.79 2.70 9.10
CA GLU A 96 -7.15 2.86 10.49
C GLU A 96 -5.95 2.60 11.40
N GLU A 97 -5.92 3.31 12.52
CA GLU A 97 -4.97 3.00 13.58
C GLU A 97 -5.52 1.81 14.38
N ARG A 98 -5.03 0.63 14.06
CA ARG A 98 -5.53 -0.61 14.63
C ARG A 98 -4.46 -1.68 14.62
N CYS A 99 -4.30 -2.38 15.74
CA CYS A 99 -3.47 -3.58 15.78
C CYS A 99 -4.36 -4.80 15.53
N PRO A 100 -4.09 -5.58 14.45
CA PRO A 100 -4.83 -6.81 14.20
C PRO A 100 -4.68 -7.79 15.35
N LYS A 101 -5.73 -8.51 15.64
CA LYS A 101 -5.66 -9.59 16.64
C LYS A 101 -4.78 -10.69 16.10
N GLU A 102 -3.94 -11.26 16.99
CA GLU A 102 -3.22 -12.45 16.63
C GLU A 102 -4.20 -13.59 16.33
N VAL A 103 -3.93 -14.29 15.24
CA VAL A 103 -4.71 -15.46 14.92
C VAL A 103 -4.26 -16.60 15.84
N ALA A 104 -5.20 -17.27 16.52
CA ALA A 104 -4.89 -18.38 17.37
C ALA A 104 -4.08 -19.45 16.61
N GLY A 105 -2.95 -19.87 17.19
CA GLY A 105 -2.02 -20.79 16.55
C GLY A 105 -0.90 -20.14 15.75
N ARG A 106 -0.88 -18.81 15.59
CA ARG A 106 0.25 -18.09 15.04
C ARG A 106 1.33 -17.97 16.09
N THR A 107 2.49 -18.54 15.80
CA THR A 107 3.65 -18.34 16.65
C THR A 107 4.28 -17.01 16.24
N PRO A 108 4.49 -16.06 17.17
CA PRO A 108 5.30 -14.88 16.88
C PRO A 108 6.69 -15.34 16.49
N LEU A 109 7.19 -14.82 15.42
CA LEU A 109 8.57 -15.08 14.99
C LEU A 109 9.55 -14.29 15.84
#